data_ac008aa4e17310f36175e095fc6beb54
#
_entry.id   ac008aa4e17310f36175e095fc6beb54
#
_cell.length_a   1.000
_cell.length_b   1.000
_cell.length_c   1.000
_cell.angle_alpha   90.00
_cell.angle_beta   90.00
_cell.angle_gamma   90.00
#
_symmetry.space_group_name_H-M   'P 1'
#
loop_
_entity.id
_entity.type
_entity.pdbx_description
1 polymer ?
#
loop_
_entity_poly.entity_id
_entity_poly.type
_entity_poly.pdbx_seq_one_letter_code
_entity_poly.pdbx_strand_id
1 'polypeptide(L)'
;QRRVGGVAFGWFAGLYENQQPLTAQNMQRALQQRLQQTHQQLALAEQVRRNEMARITAQLEALEAEAQKRRASGQENEQARSVLEANRAELLRQFAQQAERRASLLEESGRSALMLRDASGQLHRIPLMQIVDAWYPNAMSFAQKWHHFLRAAWHFVSDSPGVSQGEGGAFPAIFGTVLMVLLMSVVVMPLGVVAAIWLHEYAGQGPLTRLVRIAVVNLAGVPSIVYGVFGLGFFVWLIGGTLDRLFYTAALPSPTFGTPGLLWASLTLALLTLPVVIVATEDRKSTRLNSSHIV
;
A
#
# COMPACT_ATOMS: atom_id res chain seq x y z
N GLN A 1 -7.19 -5.17 -23.48
CA GLN A 1 -8.38 -4.98 -22.62
C GLN A 1 -8.03 -5.52 -21.24
N ARG A 2 -7.88 -4.63 -20.25
CA ARG A 2 -7.76 -5.01 -18.84
C ARG A 2 -9.13 -5.53 -18.41
N ARG A 3 -9.27 -6.83 -18.23
CA ARG A 3 -10.41 -7.36 -17.50
C ARG A 3 -10.14 -7.18 -16.02
N VAL A 4 -10.96 -6.34 -15.37
CA VAL A 4 -11.05 -6.24 -13.92
C VAL A 4 -11.47 -7.63 -13.42
N GLY A 5 -10.84 -8.15 -12.37
CA GLY A 5 -11.15 -9.45 -11.79
C GLY A 5 -12.65 -9.58 -11.54
N GLY A 6 -13.24 -10.63 -12.07
CA GLY A 6 -14.67 -10.91 -11.96
C GLY A 6 -14.89 -12.37 -11.62
N VAL A 7 -16.06 -12.68 -11.03
CA VAL A 7 -16.48 -14.05 -10.80
C VAL A 7 -17.09 -14.60 -12.10
N ALA A 8 -16.51 -15.67 -12.64
CA ALA A 8 -17.05 -16.36 -13.80
C ALA A 8 -17.91 -17.55 -13.33
N PHE A 9 -19.15 -17.59 -13.79
CA PHE A 9 -20.06 -18.69 -13.54
C PHE A 9 -20.23 -19.51 -14.84
N GLY A 10 -20.15 -20.83 -14.74
CA GLY A 10 -20.33 -21.69 -15.90
C GLY A 10 -20.22 -23.17 -15.55
N TRP A 11 -20.48 -24.00 -16.55
CA TRP A 11 -20.24 -25.45 -16.46
C TRP A 11 -18.82 -25.76 -16.88
N PHE A 12 -18.17 -26.61 -16.12
CA PHE A 12 -16.86 -27.12 -16.46
C PHE A 12 -16.93 -27.91 -17.79
N ALA A 13 -16.18 -27.44 -18.79
CA ALA A 13 -16.15 -28.08 -20.11
C ALA A 13 -14.85 -28.90 -20.33
N GLY A 14 -13.76 -28.55 -19.62
CA GLY A 14 -12.51 -29.29 -19.72
C GLY A 14 -11.31 -28.50 -19.21
N LEU A 15 -10.21 -29.23 -19.00
CA LEU A 15 -8.91 -28.69 -18.70
C LEU A 15 -7.98 -28.90 -19.87
N TYR A 16 -7.24 -27.88 -20.26
CA TYR A 16 -6.34 -27.92 -21.40
C TYR A 16 -4.92 -27.58 -21.01
N GLU A 17 -3.95 -28.30 -21.54
CA GLU A 17 -2.52 -28.03 -21.41
C GLU A 17 -1.91 -27.96 -22.81
N ASN A 18 -1.19 -26.90 -23.15
CA ASN A 18 -0.64 -26.67 -24.49
C ASN A 18 -1.66 -26.87 -25.62
N GLN A 19 -2.91 -26.42 -25.41
CA GLN A 19 -4.05 -26.57 -26.34
C GLN A 19 -4.57 -28.01 -26.51
N GLN A 20 -4.05 -29.00 -25.81
CA GLN A 20 -4.54 -30.36 -25.82
C GLN A 20 -5.45 -30.62 -24.61
N PRO A 21 -6.58 -31.34 -24.78
CA PRO A 21 -7.46 -31.67 -23.68
C PRO A 21 -6.77 -32.64 -22.72
N LEU A 22 -6.81 -32.33 -21.43
CA LEU A 22 -6.31 -33.20 -20.37
C LEU A 22 -7.40 -34.22 -20.02
N THR A 23 -7.11 -35.49 -20.20
CA THR A 23 -8.02 -36.58 -19.79
C THR A 23 -7.62 -37.07 -18.41
N ALA A 24 -8.48 -36.86 -17.41
CA ALA A 24 -8.24 -37.33 -16.06
C ALA A 24 -9.48 -38.03 -15.51
N GLN A 25 -9.28 -39.13 -14.77
CA GLN A 25 -10.38 -39.87 -14.14
C GLN A 25 -11.17 -39.05 -13.13
N ASN A 26 -10.52 -38.06 -12.49
CA ASN A 26 -11.15 -37.11 -11.57
C ASN A 26 -10.73 -35.68 -11.94
N MET A 27 -11.52 -35.03 -12.78
CA MET A 27 -11.24 -33.72 -13.34
C MET A 27 -11.18 -32.60 -12.26
N GLN A 28 -11.96 -32.71 -11.17
CA GLN A 28 -11.94 -31.74 -10.09
C GLN A 28 -10.60 -31.76 -9.33
N ARG A 29 -10.07 -32.93 -9.03
CA ARG A 29 -8.76 -33.08 -8.40
C ARG A 29 -7.64 -32.59 -9.32
N ALA A 30 -7.73 -32.93 -10.62
CA ALA A 30 -6.76 -32.47 -11.60
C ALA A 30 -6.74 -30.94 -11.71
N LEU A 31 -7.90 -30.27 -11.71
CA LEU A 31 -8.00 -28.82 -11.70
C LEU A 31 -7.37 -28.21 -10.45
N GLN A 32 -7.69 -28.72 -9.26
CA GLN A 32 -7.12 -28.21 -8.01
C GLN A 32 -5.60 -28.39 -7.95
N GLN A 33 -5.08 -29.55 -8.36
CA GLN A 33 -3.64 -29.79 -8.43
C GLN A 33 -2.94 -28.83 -9.39
N ARG A 34 -3.51 -28.61 -10.57
CA ARG A 34 -2.93 -27.68 -11.55
C ARG A 34 -3.02 -26.22 -11.13
N LEU A 35 -4.10 -25.81 -10.48
CA LEU A 35 -4.21 -24.48 -9.87
C LEU A 35 -3.12 -24.29 -8.81
N GLN A 36 -2.95 -25.25 -7.92
CA GLN A 36 -1.91 -25.17 -6.88
C GLN A 36 -0.50 -25.09 -7.48
N GLN A 37 -0.19 -25.89 -8.49
CA GLN A 37 1.08 -25.84 -9.23
C GLN A 37 1.29 -24.46 -9.88
N THR A 38 0.27 -23.96 -10.60
CA THR A 38 0.32 -22.64 -11.24
C THR A 38 0.55 -21.53 -10.23
N HIS A 39 -0.14 -21.56 -9.08
CA HIS A 39 0.04 -20.58 -8.01
C HIS A 39 1.45 -20.66 -7.39
N GLN A 40 2.00 -21.85 -7.22
CA GLN A 40 3.39 -22.01 -6.75
C GLN A 40 4.40 -21.41 -7.73
N GLN A 41 4.22 -21.64 -9.03
CA GLN A 41 5.09 -21.06 -10.08
C GLN A 41 4.98 -19.53 -10.11
N LEU A 42 3.76 -18.99 -9.99
CA LEU A 42 3.54 -17.54 -9.89
C LEU A 42 4.19 -16.95 -8.64
N ALA A 43 4.07 -17.62 -7.49
CA ALA A 43 4.71 -17.20 -6.26
C ALA A 43 6.24 -17.20 -6.37
N LEU A 44 6.83 -18.22 -7.01
CA LEU A 44 8.28 -18.26 -7.28
C LEU A 44 8.71 -17.15 -8.24
N ALA A 45 7.95 -16.90 -9.31
CA ALA A 45 8.24 -15.80 -10.24
C ALA A 45 8.18 -14.43 -9.54
N GLU A 46 7.25 -14.25 -8.62
CA GLU A 46 7.13 -13.04 -7.83
C GLU A 46 8.26 -12.92 -6.79
N GLN A 47 8.67 -14.01 -6.18
CA GLN A 47 9.82 -14.04 -5.27
C GLN A 47 11.12 -13.65 -5.99
N VAL A 48 11.35 -14.16 -7.20
CA VAL A 48 12.49 -13.76 -8.05
C VAL A 48 12.45 -12.26 -8.31
N ARG A 49 11.29 -11.71 -8.65
CA ARG A 49 11.12 -10.28 -8.89
C ARG A 49 11.42 -9.45 -7.63
N ARG A 50 10.81 -9.81 -6.50
CA ARG A 50 10.91 -9.01 -5.25
C ARG A 50 12.27 -9.09 -4.60
N ASN A 51 12.90 -10.26 -4.60
CA ASN A 51 14.14 -10.46 -3.86
C ASN A 51 15.35 -10.27 -4.76
N GLU A 52 15.44 -11.06 -5.84
CA GLU A 52 16.65 -11.09 -6.66
C GLU A 52 16.74 -9.86 -7.57
N MET A 53 15.71 -9.60 -8.36
CA MET A 53 15.75 -8.48 -9.30
C MET A 53 15.76 -7.13 -8.57
N ALA A 54 14.97 -6.96 -7.50
CA ALA A 54 14.98 -5.72 -6.73
C ALA A 54 16.35 -5.47 -6.06
N ARG A 55 17.01 -6.52 -5.55
CA ARG A 55 18.36 -6.40 -4.99
C ARG A 55 19.37 -5.95 -6.04
N ILE A 56 19.33 -6.56 -7.23
CA ILE A 56 20.24 -6.19 -8.32
C ILE A 56 19.97 -4.75 -8.78
N THR A 57 18.70 -4.34 -8.87
CA THR A 57 18.34 -2.95 -9.22
C THR A 57 18.91 -1.96 -8.20
N ALA A 58 18.74 -2.22 -6.90
CA ALA A 58 19.32 -1.38 -5.85
C ALA A 58 20.86 -1.30 -5.91
N GLN A 59 21.52 -2.41 -6.26
CA GLN A 59 22.98 -2.42 -6.46
C GLN A 59 23.40 -1.60 -7.69
N LEU A 60 22.64 -1.66 -8.78
CA LEU A 60 22.88 -0.83 -9.97
C LEU A 60 22.71 0.67 -9.66
N GLU A 61 21.66 1.05 -8.94
CA GLU A 61 21.42 2.42 -8.50
C GLU A 61 22.56 2.93 -7.59
N ALA A 62 23.01 2.11 -6.65
CA ALA A 62 24.14 2.44 -5.78
C ALA A 62 25.45 2.64 -6.57
N LEU A 63 25.72 1.77 -7.56
CA LEU A 63 26.88 1.86 -8.42
C LEU A 63 26.84 3.13 -9.28
N GLU A 64 25.67 3.49 -9.81
CA GLU A 64 25.49 4.71 -10.60
C GLU A 64 25.66 5.98 -9.74
N ALA A 65 25.13 5.97 -8.50
CA ALA A 65 25.34 7.05 -7.54
C ALA A 65 26.83 7.22 -7.17
N GLU A 66 27.58 6.11 -6.99
CA GLU A 66 29.02 6.15 -6.75
C GLU A 66 29.79 6.71 -7.95
N ALA A 67 29.44 6.27 -9.16
CA ALA A 67 30.04 6.80 -10.39
C ALA A 67 29.81 8.32 -10.51
N GLN A 68 28.62 8.80 -10.21
CA GLN A 68 28.30 10.21 -10.24
C GLN A 68 29.08 11.03 -9.19
N LYS A 69 29.23 10.50 -7.97
CA LYS A 69 30.04 11.14 -6.92
C LYS A 69 31.53 11.26 -7.33
N ARG A 70 32.10 10.22 -7.90
CA ARG A 70 33.50 10.22 -8.37
C ARG A 70 33.75 11.21 -9.51
N ARG A 71 32.79 11.34 -10.44
CA ARG A 71 32.80 12.38 -11.49
C ARG A 71 32.76 13.78 -10.90
N ALA A 72 31.85 14.03 -9.96
CA ALA A 72 31.72 15.34 -9.32
C ALA A 72 32.93 15.76 -8.49
N SER A 73 33.65 14.79 -7.89
CA SER A 73 34.86 15.04 -7.09
C SER A 73 36.16 15.09 -7.90
N GLY A 74 36.13 14.92 -9.23
CA GLY A 74 37.32 14.88 -10.08
C GLY A 74 38.25 13.69 -9.83
N GLN A 75 37.79 12.66 -9.12
CA GLN A 75 38.58 11.45 -8.80
C GLN A 75 38.34 10.31 -9.84
N GLU A 76 37.79 10.63 -10.99
CA GLU A 76 37.56 9.67 -12.06
C GLU A 76 38.90 9.44 -12.81
N ASN A 77 39.53 8.28 -12.59
CA ASN A 77 40.62 7.80 -13.42
C ASN A 77 40.16 6.64 -14.32
N GLU A 78 40.88 6.33 -15.37
CA GLU A 78 40.51 5.35 -16.37
C GLU A 78 40.35 3.93 -15.79
N GLN A 79 41.16 3.59 -14.78
CA GLN A 79 41.06 2.31 -14.06
C GLN A 79 39.77 2.22 -13.22
N ALA A 80 39.42 3.28 -12.49
CA ALA A 80 38.18 3.31 -11.71
C ALA A 80 36.96 3.20 -12.62
N ARG A 81 37.00 3.83 -13.79
CA ARG A 81 35.93 3.75 -14.77
C ARG A 81 35.78 2.34 -15.34
N SER A 82 36.85 1.69 -15.74
CA SER A 82 36.81 0.31 -16.27
C SER A 82 36.28 -0.69 -15.25
N VAL A 83 36.62 -0.56 -13.96
CA VAL A 83 36.08 -1.39 -12.87
C VAL A 83 34.57 -1.16 -12.67
N LEU A 84 34.10 0.08 -12.71
CA LEU A 84 32.67 0.40 -12.59
C LEU A 84 31.89 -0.16 -13.78
N GLU A 85 32.40 -0.03 -15.00
CA GLU A 85 31.77 -0.58 -16.20
C GLU A 85 31.75 -2.14 -16.17
N ALA A 86 32.81 -2.80 -15.68
CA ALA A 86 32.83 -4.24 -15.50
C ALA A 86 31.79 -4.72 -14.46
N ASN A 87 31.70 -4.05 -13.31
CA ASN A 87 30.73 -4.36 -12.27
C ASN A 87 29.28 -4.15 -12.77
N ARG A 88 29.05 -3.06 -13.51
CA ARG A 88 27.74 -2.79 -14.13
C ARG A 88 27.36 -3.89 -15.14
N ALA A 89 28.28 -4.30 -15.97
CA ALA A 89 28.09 -5.35 -16.97
C ALA A 89 27.74 -6.69 -16.29
N GLU A 90 28.41 -7.02 -15.18
CA GLU A 90 28.12 -8.23 -14.40
C GLU A 90 26.73 -8.18 -13.76
N LEU A 91 26.35 -7.07 -13.14
CA LEU A 91 25.01 -6.90 -12.55
C LEU A 91 23.90 -6.98 -13.62
N LEU A 92 24.13 -6.42 -14.81
CA LEU A 92 23.18 -6.52 -15.93
C LEU A 92 23.04 -7.95 -16.43
N ARG A 93 24.12 -8.74 -16.46
CA ARG A 93 24.06 -10.18 -16.80
C ARG A 93 23.25 -10.95 -15.77
N GLN A 94 23.49 -10.71 -14.48
CA GLN A 94 22.70 -11.33 -13.40
C GLN A 94 21.22 -10.95 -13.49
N PHE A 95 20.91 -9.68 -13.77
CA PHE A 95 19.54 -9.23 -13.97
C PHE A 95 18.88 -9.96 -15.16
N ALA A 96 19.58 -10.06 -16.31
CA ALA A 96 19.07 -10.76 -17.48
C ALA A 96 18.79 -12.24 -17.18
N GLN A 97 19.68 -12.92 -16.46
CA GLN A 97 19.49 -14.32 -16.06
C GLN A 97 18.25 -14.49 -15.15
N GLN A 98 18.07 -13.61 -14.17
CA GLN A 98 16.89 -13.66 -13.30
C GLN A 98 15.60 -13.29 -14.05
N ALA A 99 15.67 -12.37 -14.99
CA ALA A 99 14.54 -12.02 -15.86
C ALA A 99 14.13 -13.21 -16.77
N GLU A 100 15.09 -13.93 -17.32
CA GLU A 100 14.84 -15.15 -18.12
C GLU A 100 14.21 -16.26 -17.26
N ARG A 101 14.76 -16.51 -16.06
CA ARG A 101 14.19 -17.46 -15.10
C ARG A 101 12.74 -17.10 -14.74
N ARG A 102 12.48 -15.82 -14.51
CA ARG A 102 11.11 -15.34 -14.24
C ARG A 102 10.21 -15.55 -15.46
N ALA A 103 10.70 -15.26 -16.67
CA ALA A 103 9.95 -15.43 -17.91
C ALA A 103 9.58 -16.91 -18.14
N SER A 104 10.50 -17.85 -17.92
CA SER A 104 10.22 -19.29 -18.06
C SER A 104 9.16 -19.78 -17.07
N LEU A 105 9.18 -19.32 -15.81
CA LEU A 105 8.15 -19.65 -14.82
C LEU A 105 6.76 -19.12 -15.22
N LEU A 106 6.71 -17.90 -15.77
CA LEU A 106 5.45 -17.31 -16.26
C LEU A 106 4.93 -18.00 -17.51
N GLU A 107 5.80 -18.39 -18.44
CA GLU A 107 5.42 -19.14 -19.63
C GLU A 107 4.85 -20.52 -19.26
N GLU A 108 5.52 -21.25 -18.37
CA GLU A 108 5.05 -22.52 -17.86
C GLU A 108 3.69 -22.41 -17.18
N SER A 109 3.50 -21.37 -16.33
CA SER A 109 2.22 -21.11 -15.67
C SER A 109 1.10 -20.75 -16.66
N GLY A 110 1.42 -20.20 -17.83
CA GLY A 110 0.46 -19.85 -18.88
C GLY A 110 0.01 -20.99 -19.79
N ARG A 111 0.64 -22.17 -19.70
CA ARG A 111 0.35 -23.32 -20.57
C ARG A 111 -0.99 -23.99 -20.29
N SER A 112 -1.49 -23.87 -19.07
CA SER A 112 -2.73 -24.51 -18.64
C SER A 112 -3.91 -23.55 -18.68
N ALA A 113 -5.07 -24.01 -19.19
CA ALA A 113 -6.28 -23.21 -19.27
C ALA A 113 -7.52 -24.06 -18.92
N LEU A 114 -8.48 -23.41 -18.28
CA LEU A 114 -9.80 -23.92 -17.99
C LEU A 114 -10.75 -23.52 -19.12
N MET A 115 -11.55 -24.47 -19.63
CA MET A 115 -12.68 -24.18 -20.50
C MET A 115 -13.97 -24.21 -19.70
N LEU A 116 -14.65 -23.07 -19.68
CA LEU A 116 -15.98 -22.92 -19.07
C LEU A 116 -17.01 -22.73 -20.19
N ARG A 117 -18.17 -23.37 -20.04
CA ARG A 117 -19.36 -23.13 -20.86
C ARG A 117 -20.28 -22.21 -20.08
N ASP A 118 -20.62 -21.07 -20.63
CA ASP A 118 -21.55 -20.14 -20.03
C ASP A 118 -23.03 -20.55 -20.25
N ALA A 119 -23.95 -19.76 -19.71
CA ALA A 119 -25.40 -20.00 -19.84
C ALA A 119 -25.91 -19.89 -21.29
N SER A 120 -25.18 -19.21 -22.18
CA SER A 120 -25.47 -19.09 -23.60
C SER A 120 -24.94 -20.27 -24.43
N GLY A 121 -24.19 -21.18 -23.79
CA GLY A 121 -23.53 -22.32 -24.46
C GLY A 121 -22.16 -22.01 -25.06
N GLN A 122 -21.68 -20.77 -24.92
CA GLN A 122 -20.36 -20.39 -25.44
C GLN A 122 -19.24 -20.93 -24.54
N LEU A 123 -18.14 -21.33 -25.19
CA LEU A 123 -16.94 -21.81 -24.52
C LEU A 123 -15.96 -20.64 -24.27
N HIS A 124 -15.61 -20.42 -23.02
CA HIS A 124 -14.63 -19.42 -22.60
C HIS A 124 -13.36 -20.11 -22.13
N ARG A 125 -12.24 -19.74 -22.75
CA ARG A 125 -10.91 -20.19 -22.32
C ARG A 125 -10.35 -19.22 -21.27
N ILE A 126 -10.12 -19.70 -20.06
CA ILE A 126 -9.58 -18.94 -18.94
C ILE A 126 -8.22 -19.55 -18.58
N PRO A 127 -7.10 -18.82 -18.77
CA PRO A 127 -5.78 -19.30 -18.33
C PRO A 127 -5.78 -19.53 -16.80
N LEU A 128 -5.21 -20.63 -16.32
CA LEU A 128 -5.18 -20.96 -14.89
C LEU A 128 -4.44 -19.89 -14.07
N MET A 129 -3.46 -19.21 -14.67
CA MET A 129 -2.76 -18.09 -14.05
C MET A 129 -3.66 -16.88 -13.69
N GLN A 130 -4.86 -16.79 -14.26
CA GLN A 130 -5.84 -15.75 -13.98
C GLN A 130 -6.90 -16.19 -12.97
N ILE A 131 -6.90 -17.45 -12.55
CA ILE A 131 -7.86 -18.02 -11.63
C ILE A 131 -7.25 -17.97 -10.22
N VAL A 132 -7.83 -17.18 -9.34
CA VAL A 132 -7.41 -17.08 -7.94
C VAL A 132 -7.95 -18.27 -7.13
N ASP A 133 -9.22 -18.60 -7.33
CA ASP A 133 -9.88 -19.73 -6.66
C ASP A 133 -10.96 -20.33 -7.55
N ALA A 134 -11.21 -21.62 -7.40
CA ALA A 134 -12.25 -22.34 -8.12
C ALA A 134 -13.00 -23.27 -7.17
N TRP A 135 -14.29 -23.07 -7.05
CA TRP A 135 -15.15 -23.88 -6.18
C TRP A 135 -16.41 -24.35 -6.90
N TYR A 136 -17.00 -25.41 -6.35
CA TYR A 136 -18.20 -26.02 -6.89
C TYR A 136 -19.38 -25.82 -5.92
N PRO A 137 -20.12 -24.70 -6.00
CA PRO A 137 -21.13 -24.34 -4.99
C PRO A 137 -22.23 -25.37 -4.81
N ASN A 138 -22.59 -26.09 -5.91
CA ASN A 138 -23.65 -27.11 -5.89
C ASN A 138 -23.22 -28.43 -5.22
N ALA A 139 -21.91 -28.69 -5.14
CA ALA A 139 -21.36 -29.87 -4.49
C ALA A 139 -20.97 -29.64 -3.01
N MET A 140 -21.01 -28.38 -2.56
CA MET A 140 -20.62 -28.00 -1.20
C MET A 140 -21.78 -28.11 -0.22
N SER A 141 -21.51 -28.70 0.96
CA SER A 141 -22.40 -28.65 2.12
C SER A 141 -22.52 -27.23 2.68
N PHE A 142 -23.54 -26.96 3.50
CA PHE A 142 -23.71 -25.66 4.16
C PHE A 142 -22.48 -25.26 4.97
N ALA A 143 -21.90 -26.17 5.74
CA ALA A 143 -20.70 -25.92 6.54
C ALA A 143 -19.48 -25.57 5.65
N GLN A 144 -19.32 -26.24 4.49
CA GLN A 144 -18.26 -25.94 3.54
C GLN A 144 -18.44 -24.56 2.88
N LYS A 145 -19.68 -24.19 2.55
CA LYS A 145 -20.00 -22.84 2.03
C LYS A 145 -19.65 -21.75 3.05
N TRP A 146 -20.02 -21.99 4.31
CA TRP A 146 -19.72 -21.05 5.40
C TRP A 146 -18.22 -20.91 5.64
N HIS A 147 -17.49 -22.03 5.66
CA HIS A 147 -16.03 -22.03 5.79
C HIS A 147 -15.36 -21.29 4.63
N HIS A 148 -15.81 -21.52 3.39
CA HIS A 148 -15.31 -20.82 2.21
C HIS A 148 -15.56 -19.31 2.31
N PHE A 149 -16.77 -18.89 2.71
CA PHE A 149 -17.10 -17.48 2.92
C PHE A 149 -16.19 -16.82 3.98
N LEU A 150 -16.01 -17.46 5.12
CA LEU A 150 -15.13 -16.93 6.19
C LEU A 150 -13.67 -16.83 5.72
N ARG A 151 -13.21 -17.82 4.97
CA ARG A 151 -11.87 -17.79 4.38
C ARG A 151 -11.73 -16.65 3.38
N ALA A 152 -12.67 -16.48 2.48
CA ALA A 152 -12.68 -15.40 1.49
C ALA A 152 -12.72 -14.02 2.18
N ALA A 153 -13.56 -13.86 3.21
CA ALA A 153 -13.62 -12.64 4.01
C ALA A 153 -12.29 -12.36 4.73
N TRP A 154 -11.65 -13.40 5.28
CA TRP A 154 -10.33 -13.26 5.91
C TRP A 154 -9.27 -12.84 4.90
N HIS A 155 -9.19 -13.50 3.74
CA HIS A 155 -8.28 -13.12 2.67
C HIS A 155 -8.51 -11.67 2.20
N PHE A 156 -9.77 -11.27 2.03
CA PHE A 156 -10.10 -9.88 1.68
C PHE A 156 -9.55 -8.87 2.71
N VAL A 157 -9.61 -9.19 4.00
CA VAL A 157 -9.11 -8.29 5.06
C VAL A 157 -7.59 -8.36 5.19
N SER A 158 -6.98 -9.55 5.05
CA SER A 158 -5.57 -9.80 5.40
C SER A 158 -4.59 -9.68 4.23
N ASP A 159 -5.06 -9.86 2.99
CA ASP A 159 -4.17 -9.91 1.85
C ASP A 159 -3.72 -8.52 1.39
N SER A 160 -2.47 -8.45 0.96
CA SER A 160 -1.95 -7.28 0.26
C SER A 160 -2.46 -7.25 -1.17
N PRO A 161 -2.68 -6.07 -1.78
CA PRO A 161 -3.03 -5.96 -3.19
C PRO A 161 -1.96 -6.67 -4.03
N GLY A 162 -2.37 -7.71 -4.72
CA GLY A 162 -1.50 -8.42 -5.65
C GLY A 162 -1.10 -7.52 -6.82
N VAL A 163 0.10 -7.73 -7.36
CA VAL A 163 0.61 -6.98 -8.53
C VAL A 163 -0.20 -7.31 -9.79
N SER A 164 -0.99 -8.37 -9.77
CA SER A 164 -1.84 -8.81 -10.86
C SER A 164 -3.32 -8.47 -10.61
N GLN A 165 -3.76 -7.41 -11.28
CA GLN A 165 -5.14 -7.27 -11.73
C GLN A 165 -6.25 -6.92 -10.73
N GLY A 166 -6.02 -5.98 -9.81
CA GLY A 166 -7.16 -5.33 -9.12
C GLY A 166 -7.87 -6.17 -8.05
N GLU A 167 -7.37 -7.36 -7.75
CA GLU A 167 -7.79 -8.18 -6.62
C GLU A 167 -6.81 -7.97 -5.47
N GLY A 168 -6.95 -6.86 -4.78
CA GLY A 168 -6.20 -6.56 -3.58
C GLY A 168 -7.08 -6.69 -2.35
N GLY A 169 -6.51 -7.24 -1.28
CA GLY A 169 -7.14 -7.21 0.03
C GLY A 169 -7.26 -5.77 0.56
N ALA A 170 -8.13 -5.57 1.52
CA ALA A 170 -8.34 -4.27 2.18
C ALA A 170 -7.24 -3.95 3.21
N PHE A 171 -6.32 -4.89 3.50
CA PHE A 171 -5.30 -4.75 4.55
C PHE A 171 -4.48 -3.45 4.46
N PRO A 172 -3.91 -3.05 3.30
CA PRO A 172 -3.10 -1.82 3.25
C PRO A 172 -3.92 -0.56 3.51
N ALA A 173 -5.18 -0.53 3.08
CA ALA A 173 -6.08 0.59 3.36
C ALA A 173 -6.43 0.65 4.85
N ILE A 174 -6.76 -0.49 5.48
CA ILE A 174 -7.04 -0.60 6.91
C ILE A 174 -5.79 -0.21 7.71
N PHE A 175 -4.64 -0.82 7.39
CA PHE A 175 -3.38 -0.51 8.06
C PHE A 175 -3.01 0.96 7.92
N GLY A 176 -3.10 1.52 6.71
CA GLY A 176 -2.80 2.92 6.44
C GLY A 176 -3.69 3.88 7.22
N THR A 177 -5.01 3.61 7.30
CA THR A 177 -5.95 4.45 8.07
C THR A 177 -5.72 4.34 9.57
N VAL A 178 -5.49 3.13 10.10
CA VAL A 178 -5.17 2.93 11.53
C VAL A 178 -3.86 3.63 11.89
N LEU A 179 -2.81 3.45 11.09
CA LEU A 179 -1.53 4.11 11.31
C LEU A 179 -1.66 5.63 11.25
N MET A 180 -2.41 6.17 10.28
CA MET A 180 -2.66 7.60 10.15
C MET A 180 -3.37 8.16 11.38
N VAL A 181 -4.40 7.47 11.90
CA VAL A 181 -5.12 7.88 13.12
C VAL A 181 -4.22 7.81 14.35
N LEU A 182 -3.39 6.78 14.47
CA LEU A 182 -2.42 6.67 15.58
C LEU A 182 -1.40 7.81 15.55
N LEU A 183 -0.81 8.10 14.40
CA LEU A 183 0.15 9.22 14.24
C LEU A 183 -0.52 10.57 14.55
N MET A 184 -1.73 10.78 14.02
CA MET A 184 -2.53 11.98 14.33
C MET A 184 -2.75 12.10 15.84
N SER A 185 -3.16 11.02 16.52
CA SER A 185 -3.47 11.02 17.95
C SER A 185 -2.24 11.32 18.82
N VAL A 186 -1.08 10.77 18.46
CA VAL A 186 0.20 11.04 19.14
C VAL A 186 0.56 12.54 19.10
N VAL A 187 0.19 13.23 18.03
CA VAL A 187 0.44 14.67 17.88
C VAL A 187 -0.66 15.51 18.54
N VAL A 188 -1.93 15.21 18.24
CA VAL A 188 -3.05 16.09 18.65
C VAL A 188 -3.37 15.99 20.14
N MET A 189 -3.26 14.80 20.74
CA MET A 189 -3.63 14.62 22.14
C MET A 189 -2.74 15.44 23.10
N PRO A 190 -1.38 15.37 23.04
CA PRO A 190 -0.54 16.18 23.90
C PRO A 190 -0.72 17.68 23.65
N LEU A 191 -0.76 18.11 22.39
CA LEU A 191 -0.91 19.51 22.04
C LEU A 191 -2.26 20.07 22.48
N GLY A 192 -3.34 19.33 22.25
CA GLY A 192 -4.68 19.73 22.64
C GLY A 192 -4.87 19.82 24.16
N VAL A 193 -4.34 18.83 24.90
CA VAL A 193 -4.39 18.83 26.37
C VAL A 193 -3.57 19.98 26.96
N VAL A 194 -2.34 20.18 26.48
CA VAL A 194 -1.48 21.28 26.94
C VAL A 194 -2.14 22.62 26.65
N ALA A 195 -2.67 22.83 25.47
CA ALA A 195 -3.37 24.05 25.07
C ALA A 195 -4.62 24.30 25.94
N ALA A 196 -5.42 23.25 26.21
CA ALA A 196 -6.60 23.36 27.05
C ALA A 196 -6.26 23.68 28.51
N ILE A 197 -5.20 23.06 29.09
CA ILE A 197 -4.72 23.35 30.43
C ILE A 197 -4.24 24.80 30.50
N TRP A 198 -3.46 25.24 29.53
CA TRP A 198 -2.97 26.61 29.50
C TRP A 198 -4.10 27.62 29.40
N LEU A 199 -5.09 27.41 28.52
CA LEU A 199 -6.26 28.26 28.36
C LEU A 199 -7.14 28.34 29.63
N HIS A 200 -7.20 27.25 30.39
CA HIS A 200 -8.04 27.18 31.61
C HIS A 200 -7.34 27.69 32.85
N GLU A 201 -6.06 27.35 33.08
CA GLU A 201 -5.39 27.57 34.33
C GLU A 201 -4.45 28.81 34.33
N TYR A 202 -3.78 29.04 33.21
CA TYR A 202 -2.73 30.04 33.10
C TYR A 202 -3.13 31.29 32.31
N ALA A 203 -4.08 31.17 31.42
CA ALA A 203 -4.50 32.29 30.60
C ALA A 203 -5.43 33.20 31.41
N GLY A 204 -4.96 34.39 31.75
CA GLY A 204 -5.78 35.42 32.37
C GLY A 204 -6.95 35.87 31.47
N GLN A 205 -7.90 36.63 32.05
CA GLN A 205 -9.07 37.17 31.32
C GLN A 205 -8.68 38.36 30.40
N GLY A 206 -7.55 38.28 29.72
CA GLY A 206 -7.05 39.33 28.84
C GLY A 206 -7.62 39.26 27.39
N PRO A 207 -7.43 40.34 26.60
CA PRO A 207 -7.89 40.40 25.23
C PRO A 207 -7.23 39.32 24.34
N LEU A 208 -5.98 38.95 24.64
CA LEU A 208 -5.25 37.90 23.89
C LEU A 208 -5.88 36.53 24.12
N THR A 209 -6.22 36.19 25.35
CA THR A 209 -6.88 34.91 25.68
C THR A 209 -8.23 34.81 25.00
N ARG A 210 -9.00 35.91 24.98
CA ARG A 210 -10.28 35.98 24.29
C ARG A 210 -10.09 35.76 22.77
N LEU A 211 -9.08 36.38 22.17
CA LEU A 211 -8.76 36.21 20.75
C LEU A 211 -8.40 34.75 20.42
N VAL A 212 -7.54 34.12 21.24
CA VAL A 212 -7.16 32.68 21.05
C VAL A 212 -8.38 31.79 21.18
N ARG A 213 -9.26 32.00 22.15
CA ARG A 213 -10.49 31.21 22.33
C ARG A 213 -11.43 31.36 21.12
N ILE A 214 -11.64 32.58 20.64
CA ILE A 214 -12.42 32.85 19.43
C ILE A 214 -11.80 32.17 18.20
N ALA A 215 -10.47 32.23 18.08
CA ALA A 215 -9.76 31.56 16.99
C ALA A 215 -9.95 30.03 17.02
N VAL A 216 -9.81 29.38 18.17
CA VAL A 216 -10.02 27.93 18.34
C VAL A 216 -11.42 27.51 17.95
N VAL A 217 -12.45 28.27 18.41
CA VAL A 217 -13.85 27.97 18.08
C VAL A 217 -14.10 28.17 16.57
N ASN A 218 -13.58 29.25 15.98
CA ASN A 218 -13.73 29.53 14.55
C ASN A 218 -13.00 28.50 13.68
N LEU A 219 -11.83 28.01 14.11
CA LEU A 219 -11.11 26.95 13.43
C LEU A 219 -11.96 25.68 13.32
N ALA A 220 -12.71 25.32 14.37
CA ALA A 220 -13.60 24.17 14.33
C ALA A 220 -14.72 24.28 13.27
N GLY A 221 -15.08 25.49 12.85
CA GLY A 221 -16.08 25.76 11.79
C GLY A 221 -15.51 25.79 10.36
N VAL A 222 -14.19 25.68 10.16
CA VAL A 222 -13.59 25.72 8.83
C VAL A 222 -13.87 24.43 8.06
N PRO A 223 -14.33 24.48 6.79
CA PRO A 223 -14.52 23.30 5.95
C PRO A 223 -13.25 22.46 5.82
N SER A 224 -13.35 21.15 5.93
CA SER A 224 -12.20 20.21 5.89
C SER A 224 -11.35 20.32 4.63
N ILE A 225 -11.96 20.73 3.51
CA ILE A 225 -11.24 20.92 2.25
C ILE A 225 -10.17 22.02 2.37
N VAL A 226 -10.43 23.07 3.16
CA VAL A 226 -9.46 24.17 3.40
C VAL A 226 -8.23 23.62 4.13
N TYR A 227 -8.43 22.77 5.12
CA TYR A 227 -7.32 22.09 5.81
C TYR A 227 -6.53 21.17 4.86
N GLY A 228 -7.21 20.47 3.94
CA GLY A 228 -6.55 19.64 2.93
C GLY A 228 -5.65 20.44 2.00
N VAL A 229 -6.14 21.57 1.49
CA VAL A 229 -5.36 22.47 0.62
C VAL A 229 -4.21 23.10 1.40
N PHE A 230 -4.46 23.56 2.63
CA PHE A 230 -3.42 24.10 3.51
C PHE A 230 -2.35 23.02 3.80
N GLY A 231 -2.75 21.81 4.14
CA GLY A 231 -1.84 20.69 4.41
C GLY A 231 -0.93 20.38 3.22
N LEU A 232 -1.48 20.39 2.02
CA LEU A 232 -0.70 20.20 0.80
C LEU A 232 0.31 21.36 0.59
N GLY A 233 -0.14 22.59 0.67
CA GLY A 233 0.71 23.76 0.45
C GLY A 233 1.77 23.93 1.52
N PHE A 234 1.38 23.82 2.79
CA PHE A 234 2.25 24.09 3.93
C PHE A 234 3.13 22.89 4.28
N PHE A 235 2.53 21.72 4.52
CA PHE A 235 3.32 20.56 4.97
C PHE A 235 4.11 19.93 3.83
N VAL A 236 3.48 19.66 2.69
CA VAL A 236 4.17 18.95 1.59
C VAL A 236 5.12 19.89 0.85
N TRP A 237 4.62 21.01 0.32
CA TRP A 237 5.45 21.85 -0.55
C TRP A 237 6.43 22.73 0.22
N LEU A 238 5.98 23.41 1.29
CA LEU A 238 6.84 24.30 2.03
C LEU A 238 7.80 23.53 2.95
N ILE A 239 7.29 22.71 3.90
CA ILE A 239 8.13 21.99 4.85
C ILE A 239 8.85 20.84 4.16
N GLY A 240 8.13 19.94 3.47
CA GLY A 240 8.69 18.78 2.79
C GLY A 240 9.69 19.16 1.71
N GLY A 241 9.33 20.13 0.85
CA GLY A 241 10.24 20.63 -0.17
C GLY A 241 11.48 21.33 0.40
N THR A 242 11.38 21.97 1.57
CA THR A 242 12.54 22.58 2.24
C THR A 242 13.44 21.50 2.84
N LEU A 243 12.86 20.45 3.46
CA LEU A 243 13.62 19.32 3.98
C LEU A 243 14.40 18.61 2.88
N ASP A 244 13.77 18.39 1.71
CA ASP A 244 14.45 17.77 0.56
C ASP A 244 15.61 18.61 0.07
N ARG A 245 15.47 19.92 0.01
CA ARG A 245 16.55 20.83 -0.41
C ARG A 245 17.70 20.87 0.59
N LEU A 246 17.43 20.74 1.88
CA LEU A 246 18.45 20.84 2.94
C LEU A 246 19.16 19.51 3.18
N PHE A 247 18.45 18.39 3.16
CA PHE A 247 18.98 17.10 3.60
C PHE A 247 19.01 16.02 2.51
N TYR A 248 18.22 16.17 1.45
CA TYR A 248 18.02 15.14 0.42
C TYR A 248 18.25 15.64 -1.01
N THR A 249 19.22 16.56 -1.17
CA THR A 249 19.56 17.13 -2.50
C THR A 249 19.94 16.09 -3.53
N ALA A 250 20.54 14.96 -3.10
CA ALA A 250 20.91 13.86 -3.98
C ALA A 250 19.71 13.06 -4.53
N ALA A 251 18.53 13.19 -3.92
CA ALA A 251 17.32 12.51 -4.37
C ALA A 251 16.53 13.32 -5.41
N LEU A 252 16.85 14.61 -5.59
CA LEU A 252 16.19 15.45 -6.59
C LEU A 252 16.57 15.00 -8.03
N PRO A 253 15.65 15.00 -8.98
CA PRO A 253 14.32 15.64 -8.98
C PRO A 253 13.17 14.80 -8.38
N SER A 254 13.43 13.64 -7.78
CA SER A 254 12.40 12.81 -7.12
C SER A 254 12.35 13.15 -5.62
N PRO A 255 11.48 14.08 -5.17
CA PRO A 255 11.47 14.52 -3.78
C PRO A 255 11.03 13.39 -2.85
N THR A 256 11.64 13.31 -1.66
CA THR A 256 11.33 12.32 -0.63
C THR A 256 10.20 12.81 0.29
N PHE A 257 10.36 14.00 0.85
CA PHE A 257 9.39 14.64 1.75
C PHE A 257 8.46 15.63 1.05
N GLY A 258 8.86 16.17 -0.09
CA GLY A 258 8.03 17.05 -0.94
C GLY A 258 6.92 16.32 -1.71
N THR A 259 6.57 15.09 -1.31
CA THR A 259 5.48 14.29 -1.87
C THR A 259 4.39 14.03 -0.84
N PRO A 260 3.11 13.92 -1.27
CA PRO A 260 2.02 13.52 -0.38
C PRO A 260 2.30 12.16 0.26
N GLY A 261 2.07 12.06 1.59
CA GLY A 261 2.31 10.83 2.34
C GLY A 261 1.56 10.79 3.65
N LEU A 262 1.60 9.62 4.33
CA LEU A 262 0.90 9.38 5.59
C LEU A 262 1.27 10.38 6.70
N LEU A 263 2.54 10.78 6.77
CA LEU A 263 3.01 11.76 7.75
C LEU A 263 2.28 13.09 7.59
N TRP A 264 2.26 13.64 6.38
CA TRP A 264 1.64 14.92 6.10
C TRP A 264 0.12 14.89 6.23
N ALA A 265 -0.50 13.78 5.82
CA ALA A 265 -1.92 13.54 6.02
C ALA A 265 -2.27 13.49 7.51
N SER A 266 -1.47 12.80 8.32
CA SER A 266 -1.66 12.72 9.78
C SER A 266 -1.53 14.09 10.47
N LEU A 267 -0.55 14.91 10.07
CA LEU A 267 -0.37 16.26 10.60
C LEU A 267 -1.53 17.20 10.19
N THR A 268 -2.00 17.07 8.96
CA THR A 268 -3.17 17.84 8.48
C THR A 268 -4.43 17.48 9.27
N LEU A 269 -4.65 16.18 9.52
CA LEU A 269 -5.77 15.71 10.34
C LEU A 269 -5.60 16.11 11.82
N ALA A 270 -4.38 16.11 12.34
CA ALA A 270 -4.10 16.61 13.68
C ALA A 270 -4.49 18.07 13.81
N LEU A 271 -4.14 18.92 12.83
CA LEU A 271 -4.53 20.31 12.81
C LEU A 271 -6.05 20.50 12.73
N LEU A 272 -6.75 19.70 11.93
CA LEU A 272 -8.20 19.69 11.81
C LEU A 272 -8.90 19.34 13.13
N THR A 273 -8.37 18.35 13.86
CA THR A 273 -8.98 17.84 15.10
C THR A 273 -8.55 18.57 16.35
N LEU A 274 -7.46 19.33 16.30
CA LEU A 274 -6.89 20.06 17.44
C LEU A 274 -7.91 20.96 18.16
N PRO A 275 -8.71 21.81 17.48
CA PRO A 275 -9.71 22.64 18.13
C PRO A 275 -10.74 21.83 18.90
N VAL A 276 -11.18 20.71 18.35
CA VAL A 276 -12.17 19.81 18.96
C VAL A 276 -11.62 19.22 20.26
N VAL A 277 -10.34 18.77 20.25
CA VAL A 277 -9.67 18.21 21.44
C VAL A 277 -9.50 19.28 22.51
N ILE A 278 -9.15 20.51 22.16
CA ILE A 278 -9.03 21.63 23.11
C ILE A 278 -10.36 21.87 23.81
N VAL A 279 -11.43 22.08 23.05
CA VAL A 279 -12.77 22.36 23.59
C VAL A 279 -13.28 21.21 24.45
N ALA A 280 -13.18 19.96 23.96
CA ALA A 280 -13.60 18.79 24.72
C ALA A 280 -12.82 18.60 26.05
N THR A 281 -11.57 19.04 26.11
CA THR A 281 -10.75 18.97 27.32
C THR A 281 -11.12 20.08 28.31
N GLU A 282 -11.40 21.30 27.85
CA GLU A 282 -11.92 22.40 28.70
C GLU A 282 -13.25 22.03 29.34
N ASP A 283 -14.22 21.49 28.57
CA ASP A 283 -15.55 21.15 29.08
C ASP A 283 -15.50 20.07 30.17
N ARG A 284 -14.66 19.07 30.04
CA ARG A 284 -14.51 18.01 31.05
C ARG A 284 -13.97 18.52 32.36
N LYS A 285 -13.07 19.51 32.35
CA LYS A 285 -12.56 20.14 33.59
C LYS A 285 -13.63 20.98 34.29
N SER A 286 -14.38 21.78 33.56
CA SER A 286 -15.45 22.60 34.10
C SER A 286 -16.54 21.78 34.79
N THR A 287 -16.92 20.63 34.20
CA THR A 287 -17.93 19.70 34.74
C THR A 287 -17.46 19.04 36.04
N ARG A 288 -16.17 18.65 36.15
CA ARG A 288 -15.62 18.05 37.39
C ARG A 288 -15.53 19.04 38.57
N LEU A 289 -15.22 20.30 38.30
CA LEU A 289 -15.16 21.33 39.35
C LEU A 289 -16.57 21.64 39.88
N ASN A 290 -17.61 21.68 39.04
CA ASN A 290 -18.98 21.89 39.49
C ASN A 290 -19.54 20.71 40.31
N SER A 291 -19.14 19.46 40.01
CA SER A 291 -19.58 18.30 40.79
C SER A 291 -18.93 18.17 42.17
N SER A 292 -17.75 18.79 42.41
CA SER A 292 -17.07 18.81 43.71
C SER A 292 -17.59 19.88 44.66
N HIS A 293 -18.44 20.81 44.21
CA HIS A 293 -19.07 21.83 45.05
C HIS A 293 -20.48 21.47 45.51
N ILE A 294 -20.98 20.28 45.22
CA ILE A 294 -22.33 19.78 45.59
C ILE A 294 -22.25 18.67 46.66
N VAL A 295 -21.20 18.63 47.47
CA VAL A 295 -21.13 17.74 48.65
C VAL A 295 -20.96 18.57 49.89
#